data_f04219960c287f712fbd4f508d30bfe1
#
_entry.id   f04219960c287f712fbd4f508d30bfe1
#
_cell.length_a   1.000
_cell.length_b   1.000
_cell.length_c   1.000
_cell.angle_alpha   90.00
_cell.angle_beta   90.00
_cell.angle_gamma   90.00
#
_symmetry.space_group_name_H-M   'P 1'
#
loop_
_entity.id
_entity.type
_entity.pdbx_description
1 polymer ?
#
loop_
_entity_poly.entity_id
_entity_poly.type
_entity_poly.pdbx_seq_one_letter_code
_entity_poly.pdbx_strand_id
1 'polypeptide(L)'
;MNNYIWSRKDVDLLPDKIAPWKLPRDKHATISVFTHSIQDLHTVDDYFSRCKQQFEVEYIKPMHGTTEQAWKAAKAKLNAQFNKRRRNVVLECLQFGGNKEFWNGFPNEYEIDGYFKKCYAFAVDKIGYLGTDENIICAVIITEPNRRNLFVYYLPITPKWKAKVMSKEKNDYGTLLQLTDEDGEPLYREKENIDSPLLCRTEFWKQRGGITSFSDLQEDFFKKVSEKYGAVRGKSTSPYRSTCLEQRKRFGRYEDDEYDFIPPFDDSPYRY
;
A
#
# COMPACT_ATOMS: atom_id res chain seq x y z
N MET A 1 9.44 11.38 -11.15
CA MET A 1 10.38 11.88 -12.15
C MET A 1 10.16 13.37 -12.31
N ASN A 2 11.10 14.19 -11.86
CA ASN A 2 11.14 15.58 -12.29
C ASN A 2 11.78 15.57 -13.68
N ASN A 3 10.96 15.57 -14.70
CA ASN A 3 11.43 16.01 -16.02
C ASN A 3 11.61 17.53 -15.92
N TYR A 4 12.75 17.99 -15.41
CA TYR A 4 13.27 19.27 -15.81
C TYR A 4 13.55 19.12 -17.31
N ILE A 5 12.59 19.51 -18.13
CA ILE A 5 12.85 19.80 -19.53
C ILE A 5 13.64 21.10 -19.48
N TRP A 6 14.97 20.99 -19.46
CA TRP A 6 15.84 22.11 -19.72
C TRP A 6 15.45 22.67 -21.09
N SER A 7 15.14 23.95 -21.16
CA SER A 7 14.98 24.58 -22.47
C SER A 7 16.31 24.47 -23.20
N ARG A 8 16.28 24.45 -24.52
CA ARG A 8 17.52 24.45 -25.35
C ARG A 8 18.49 25.56 -24.92
N LYS A 9 17.96 26.69 -24.44
CA LYS A 9 18.75 27.83 -23.93
C LYS A 9 19.44 27.53 -22.59
N ASP A 10 18.83 26.71 -21.72
CA ASP A 10 19.42 26.37 -20.43
C ASP A 10 20.57 25.38 -20.58
N VAL A 11 20.55 24.56 -21.63
CA VAL A 11 21.66 23.65 -22.00
C VAL A 11 22.88 24.40 -22.52
N ASP A 12 22.65 25.50 -23.22
CA ASP A 12 23.74 26.33 -23.81
C ASP A 12 24.45 27.18 -22.73
N LEU A 13 23.87 27.36 -21.55
CA LEU A 13 24.42 28.10 -20.41
C LEU A 13 25.23 27.24 -19.44
N LEU A 14 25.26 25.94 -19.62
CA LEU A 14 26.06 25.06 -18.78
C LEU A 14 27.55 25.14 -19.23
N PRO A 15 28.47 25.41 -18.27
CA PRO A 15 29.89 25.42 -18.59
C PRO A 15 30.29 24.04 -19.12
N ASP A 16 30.80 24.05 -20.32
CA ASP A 16 31.37 22.91 -21.04
C ASP A 16 31.00 21.49 -20.63
N LYS A 17 29.92 20.97 -21.26
CA LYS A 17 29.77 19.55 -21.57
C LYS A 17 29.51 18.59 -20.40
N ILE A 18 28.72 18.96 -19.43
CA ILE A 18 28.06 17.93 -18.60
C ILE A 18 26.84 17.44 -19.37
N ALA A 19 26.96 16.28 -19.99
CA ALA A 19 25.80 15.64 -20.63
C ALA A 19 24.64 15.50 -19.60
N PRO A 20 23.36 15.75 -19.97
CA PRO A 20 22.23 15.77 -19.05
C PRO A 20 22.12 14.51 -18.16
N TRP A 21 22.61 13.35 -18.63
CA TRP A 21 22.67 12.09 -17.87
C TRP A 21 23.80 12.03 -16.83
N LYS A 22 24.71 13.01 -16.77
CA LYS A 22 25.76 13.11 -15.76
C LYS A 22 25.39 13.99 -14.57
N LEU A 23 24.23 14.67 -14.63
CA LEU A 23 23.76 15.42 -13.46
C LEU A 23 23.43 14.45 -12.32
N PRO A 24 23.79 14.83 -11.08
CA PRO A 24 23.40 14.03 -9.91
C PRO A 24 21.88 13.84 -9.91
N ARG A 25 21.43 12.59 -9.82
CA ARG A 25 20.00 12.31 -9.66
C ARG A 25 19.61 12.54 -8.22
N ASP A 26 18.41 13.07 -8.04
CA ASP A 26 17.85 13.24 -6.70
C ASP A 26 17.71 11.89 -5.98
N LYS A 27 17.92 11.91 -4.68
CA LYS A 27 17.73 10.76 -3.79
C LYS A 27 16.24 10.57 -3.53
N HIS A 28 15.65 9.51 -4.04
CA HIS A 28 14.23 9.22 -3.85
C HIS A 28 14.03 7.97 -3.03
N ALA A 29 13.35 8.10 -1.89
CA ALA A 29 12.75 6.99 -1.18
C ALA A 29 11.31 6.78 -1.66
N THR A 30 10.86 5.53 -1.71
CA THR A 30 9.54 5.15 -2.22
C THR A 30 8.77 4.31 -1.22
N ILE A 31 7.45 4.46 -1.21
CA ILE A 31 6.52 3.57 -0.55
C ILE A 31 5.43 3.18 -1.56
N SER A 32 5.15 1.89 -1.65
CA SER A 32 4.15 1.32 -2.57
C SER A 32 3.27 0.32 -1.84
N VAL A 33 2.06 0.10 -2.34
CA VAL A 33 1.10 -0.87 -1.78
C VAL A 33 0.74 -1.87 -2.86
N PHE A 34 0.91 -3.16 -2.56
CA PHE A 34 0.50 -4.28 -3.40
C PHE A 34 -0.61 -5.07 -2.72
N THR A 35 -1.46 -5.69 -3.52
CA THR A 35 -2.65 -6.40 -3.04
C THR A 35 -2.65 -7.84 -3.53
N HIS A 36 -3.11 -8.75 -2.67
CA HIS A 36 -3.21 -10.17 -2.99
C HIS A 36 -4.60 -10.69 -2.61
N SER A 37 -5.24 -11.38 -3.53
CA SER A 37 -6.43 -12.19 -3.25
C SER A 37 -6.03 -13.52 -2.58
N ILE A 38 -7.01 -14.26 -2.08
CA ILE A 38 -6.75 -15.58 -1.49
C ILE A 38 -6.13 -16.55 -2.51
N GLN A 39 -6.45 -16.37 -3.79
CA GLN A 39 -5.94 -17.21 -4.87
C GLN A 39 -4.48 -16.91 -5.21
N ASP A 40 -4.01 -15.72 -4.86
CA ASP A 40 -2.67 -15.25 -5.18
C ASP A 40 -1.67 -15.46 -4.04
N LEU A 41 -2.09 -16.01 -2.89
CA LEU A 41 -1.18 -16.15 -1.73
C LEU A 41 0.04 -17.02 -2.02
N HIS A 42 -0.10 -18.04 -2.88
CA HIS A 42 1.02 -18.88 -3.30
C HIS A 42 2.06 -18.11 -4.13
N THR A 43 1.66 -17.05 -4.84
CA THR A 43 2.61 -16.24 -5.64
C THR A 43 3.60 -15.50 -4.75
N VAL A 44 3.22 -15.20 -3.51
CA VAL A 44 4.12 -14.60 -2.50
C VAL A 44 5.18 -15.60 -2.08
N ASP A 45 4.80 -16.87 -1.87
CA ASP A 45 5.74 -17.95 -1.53
C ASP A 45 6.72 -18.20 -2.67
N ASP A 46 6.23 -18.23 -3.91
CA ASP A 46 7.05 -18.39 -5.12
C ASP A 46 8.03 -17.22 -5.28
N TYR A 47 7.57 -15.99 -5.02
CA TYR A 47 8.44 -14.83 -5.04
C TYR A 47 9.55 -14.93 -4.00
N PHE A 48 9.23 -15.24 -2.74
CA PHE A 48 10.24 -15.42 -1.71
C PHE A 48 11.21 -16.56 -1.99
N SER A 49 10.73 -17.65 -2.55
CA SER A 49 11.57 -18.79 -2.93
C SER A 49 12.59 -18.40 -3.98
N ARG A 50 12.20 -17.64 -4.99
CA ARG A 50 13.10 -17.08 -6.01
C ARG A 50 14.08 -16.09 -5.42
N CYS A 51 13.61 -15.17 -4.58
CA CYS A 51 14.48 -14.18 -3.95
C CYS A 51 15.55 -14.82 -3.08
N LYS A 52 15.22 -15.85 -2.29
CA LYS A 52 16.20 -16.59 -1.46
C LYS A 52 17.29 -17.29 -2.25
N GLN A 53 17.02 -17.66 -3.50
CA GLN A 53 18.00 -18.30 -4.37
C GLN A 53 18.97 -17.31 -5.01
N GLN A 54 18.57 -16.05 -5.16
CA GLN A 54 19.28 -15.06 -5.97
C GLN A 54 19.83 -13.89 -5.17
N PHE A 55 19.24 -13.59 -4.00
CA PHE A 55 19.49 -12.37 -3.24
C PHE A 55 19.66 -12.66 -1.75
N GLU A 56 20.22 -11.68 -1.07
CA GLU A 56 20.25 -11.67 0.39
C GLU A 56 18.84 -11.32 0.92
N VAL A 57 18.36 -12.16 1.85
CA VAL A 57 17.02 -12.05 2.43
C VAL A 57 17.13 -12.05 3.94
N GLU A 58 16.74 -10.92 4.57
CA GLU A 58 16.75 -10.74 6.01
C GLU A 58 15.32 -10.51 6.53
N TYR A 59 14.96 -11.09 7.66
CA TYR A 59 13.65 -10.95 8.25
C TYR A 59 13.67 -10.05 9.48
N ILE A 60 12.89 -8.97 9.45
CA ILE A 60 12.54 -8.19 10.66
C ILE A 60 11.45 -8.96 11.44
N LYS A 61 10.46 -9.49 10.72
CA LYS A 61 9.42 -10.36 11.28
C LYS A 61 9.29 -11.58 10.39
N PRO A 62 9.73 -12.78 10.85
CA PRO A 62 9.66 -13.98 10.04
C PRO A 62 8.23 -14.46 9.84
N MET A 63 7.97 -15.05 8.70
CA MET A 63 6.75 -15.79 8.40
C MET A 63 6.91 -17.25 8.80
N HIS A 64 5.92 -17.81 9.49
CA HIS A 64 5.90 -19.22 9.87
C HIS A 64 5.04 -20.01 8.88
N GLY A 65 5.67 -20.97 8.21
CA GLY A 65 5.03 -21.79 7.18
C GLY A 65 4.83 -21.05 5.86
N THR A 66 3.81 -21.42 5.10
CA THR A 66 3.44 -20.76 3.85
C THR A 66 2.67 -19.48 4.12
N THR A 67 2.59 -18.59 3.12
CA THR A 67 1.80 -17.35 3.20
C THR A 67 0.34 -17.64 3.57
N GLU A 68 -0.25 -18.68 3.00
CA GLU A 68 -1.62 -19.09 3.33
C GLU A 68 -1.76 -19.56 4.77
N GLN A 69 -0.80 -20.32 5.29
CA GLN A 69 -0.80 -20.79 6.68
C GLN A 69 -0.65 -19.61 7.65
N ALA A 70 0.30 -18.71 7.38
CA ALA A 70 0.51 -17.50 8.19
C ALA A 70 -0.71 -16.58 8.18
N TRP A 71 -1.35 -16.41 7.01
CA TRP A 71 -2.59 -15.66 6.87
C TRP A 71 -3.74 -16.28 7.69
N LYS A 72 -3.94 -17.62 7.59
CA LYS A 72 -4.96 -18.33 8.37
C LYS A 72 -4.73 -18.20 9.87
N ALA A 73 -3.47 -18.34 10.32
CA ALA A 73 -3.10 -18.21 11.72
C ALA A 73 -3.36 -16.79 12.24
N ALA A 74 -2.93 -15.74 11.55
CA ALA A 74 -3.16 -14.35 11.93
C ALA A 74 -4.66 -14.02 11.97
N LYS A 75 -5.42 -14.46 10.94
CA LYS A 75 -6.87 -14.29 10.90
C LYS A 75 -7.56 -14.97 12.08
N ALA A 76 -7.15 -16.19 12.45
CA ALA A 76 -7.72 -16.92 13.56
C ALA A 76 -7.35 -16.27 14.91
N LYS A 77 -6.10 -15.86 15.09
CA LYS A 77 -5.63 -15.16 16.31
C LYS A 77 -6.43 -13.89 16.57
N LEU A 78 -6.72 -13.12 15.52
CA LEU A 78 -7.45 -11.87 15.59
C LEU A 78 -8.97 -12.08 15.52
N ASN A 79 -9.45 -13.32 15.42
CA ASN A 79 -10.85 -13.65 15.21
C ASN A 79 -11.51 -12.82 14.09
N ALA A 80 -10.73 -12.52 13.04
CA ALA A 80 -11.16 -11.61 11.99
C ALA A 80 -12.28 -12.20 11.13
N GLN A 81 -13.36 -11.44 10.96
CA GLN A 81 -14.45 -11.81 10.08
C GLN A 81 -14.02 -11.66 8.63
N PHE A 82 -14.31 -12.66 7.83
CA PHE A 82 -13.98 -12.68 6.40
C PHE A 82 -15.20 -13.00 5.56
N ASN A 83 -15.52 -12.12 4.63
CA ASN A 83 -16.57 -12.36 3.66
C ASN A 83 -15.95 -12.94 2.37
N LYS A 84 -16.32 -14.17 2.03
CA LYS A 84 -15.84 -14.89 0.83
C LYS A 84 -16.50 -14.36 -0.48
N ARG A 85 -16.59 -13.05 -0.65
CA ARG A 85 -16.98 -12.51 -1.96
C ARG A 85 -15.83 -12.67 -2.96
N ARG A 86 -16.14 -12.86 -4.24
CA ARG A 86 -15.14 -13.01 -5.29
C ARG A 86 -14.16 -11.84 -5.27
N ARG A 87 -12.85 -12.14 -5.39
CA ARG A 87 -11.74 -11.18 -5.52
C ARG A 87 -11.51 -10.24 -4.33
N ASN A 88 -11.93 -10.59 -3.13
CA ASN A 88 -11.56 -9.80 -1.97
C ASN A 88 -10.06 -9.84 -1.75
N VAL A 89 -9.46 -8.66 -1.60
CA VAL A 89 -8.08 -8.51 -1.13
C VAL A 89 -8.02 -9.01 0.30
N VAL A 90 -7.18 -10.03 0.53
CA VAL A 90 -7.03 -10.68 1.84
C VAL A 90 -5.70 -10.37 2.50
N LEU A 91 -4.73 -9.95 1.68
CA LEU A 91 -3.39 -9.61 2.11
C LEU A 91 -2.91 -8.40 1.33
N GLU A 92 -2.29 -7.46 1.99
CA GLU A 92 -1.60 -6.33 1.39
C GLU A 92 -0.13 -6.34 1.78
N CYS A 93 0.67 -5.69 0.95
CA CYS A 93 2.09 -5.50 1.19
C CYS A 93 2.44 -4.02 1.06
N LEU A 94 3.04 -3.43 2.09
CA LEU A 94 3.77 -2.18 1.96
C LEU A 94 5.21 -2.49 1.54
N GLN A 95 5.64 -1.92 0.43
CA GLN A 95 7.03 -1.95 0.00
C GLN A 95 7.68 -0.59 0.25
N PHE A 96 8.77 -0.62 0.98
CA PHE A 96 9.66 0.54 1.17
C PHE A 96 10.92 0.32 0.37
N GLY A 97 11.29 1.30 -0.42
CA GLY A 97 12.47 1.21 -1.28
C GLY A 97 13.08 2.58 -1.56
N GLY A 98 13.96 2.63 -2.56
CA GLY A 98 14.58 3.85 -3.01
C GLY A 98 15.32 3.64 -4.33
N ASN A 99 15.69 4.75 -4.97
CA ASN A 99 16.57 4.68 -6.13
C ASN A 99 18.04 4.44 -5.72
N LYS A 100 18.87 4.11 -6.70
CA LYS A 100 20.28 3.82 -6.47
C LYS A 100 21.01 4.98 -5.78
N GLU A 101 20.68 6.21 -6.12
CA GLU A 101 21.26 7.41 -5.54
C GLU A 101 20.91 7.57 -4.06
N PHE A 102 19.71 7.14 -3.67
CA PHE A 102 19.31 7.10 -2.27
C PHE A 102 20.17 6.10 -1.49
N TRP A 103 20.31 4.86 -1.98
CA TRP A 103 21.11 3.84 -1.32
C TRP A 103 22.59 4.18 -1.25
N ASN A 104 23.15 4.77 -2.29
CA ASN A 104 24.54 5.24 -2.31
C ASN A 104 24.79 6.43 -1.36
N GLY A 105 23.74 7.04 -0.84
CA GLY A 105 23.83 8.14 0.12
C GLY A 105 24.04 7.70 1.56
N PHE A 106 23.90 6.42 1.87
CA PHE A 106 24.14 5.90 3.21
C PHE A 106 25.63 5.70 3.46
N PRO A 107 26.15 6.12 4.64
CA PRO A 107 27.58 5.99 4.93
C PRO A 107 28.00 4.56 5.22
N ASN A 108 27.10 3.70 5.70
CA ASN A 108 27.37 2.33 6.09
C ASN A 108 26.10 1.49 6.21
N GLU A 109 26.24 0.18 6.35
CA GLU A 109 25.13 -0.78 6.49
C GLU A 109 24.32 -0.56 7.79
N TYR A 110 24.93 -0.13 8.86
CA TYR A 110 24.24 0.13 10.12
C TYR A 110 23.17 1.22 9.98
N GLU A 111 23.43 2.27 9.19
CA GLU A 111 22.46 3.31 8.89
C GLU A 111 21.31 2.81 8.02
N ILE A 112 21.58 1.86 7.11
CA ILE A 112 20.57 1.22 6.29
C ILE A 112 19.64 0.36 7.15
N ASP A 113 20.19 -0.41 8.07
CA ASP A 113 19.42 -1.18 9.06
C ASP A 113 18.55 -0.26 9.92
N GLY A 114 19.14 0.85 10.36
CA GLY A 114 18.43 1.89 11.10
C GLY A 114 17.24 2.47 10.31
N TYR A 115 17.44 2.70 9.01
CA TYR A 115 16.39 3.14 8.12
C TYR A 115 15.25 2.11 8.02
N PHE A 116 15.54 0.84 7.77
CA PHE A 116 14.53 -0.20 7.67
C PHE A 116 13.78 -0.45 8.98
N LYS A 117 14.45 -0.36 10.12
CA LYS A 117 13.77 -0.41 11.43
C LYS A 117 12.77 0.74 11.59
N LYS A 118 13.10 1.95 11.12
CA LYS A 118 12.18 3.09 11.12
C LYS A 118 11.03 2.91 10.11
N CYS A 119 11.29 2.33 8.94
CA CYS A 119 10.26 1.97 7.98
C CYS A 119 9.27 0.96 8.58
N TYR A 120 9.77 -0.05 9.29
CA TYR A 120 8.92 -1.04 9.95
C TYR A 120 8.09 -0.41 11.08
N ALA A 121 8.70 0.41 11.93
CA ALA A 121 7.98 1.14 12.97
C ALA A 121 6.90 2.06 12.38
N PHE A 122 7.20 2.74 11.27
CA PHE A 122 6.23 3.53 10.52
C PHE A 122 5.09 2.66 9.98
N ALA A 123 5.39 1.48 9.44
CA ALA A 123 4.36 0.53 8.99
C ALA A 123 3.45 0.14 10.15
N VAL A 124 4.00 -0.24 11.31
CA VAL A 124 3.20 -0.59 12.50
C VAL A 124 2.30 0.58 12.93
N ASP A 125 2.82 1.83 12.95
CA ASP A 125 2.02 3.05 13.24
C ASP A 125 0.85 3.23 12.26
N LYS A 126 1.05 2.94 10.96
CA LYS A 126 0.06 3.24 9.90
C LYS A 126 -0.92 2.12 9.62
N ILE A 127 -0.46 0.88 9.65
CA ILE A 127 -1.24 -0.29 9.22
C ILE A 127 -1.44 -1.32 10.34
N GLY A 128 -0.76 -1.16 11.47
CA GLY A 128 -0.89 -2.06 12.62
C GLY A 128 -2.31 -2.06 13.19
N TYR A 129 -2.75 -3.21 13.69
CA TYR A 129 -4.04 -3.33 14.34
C TYR A 129 -3.94 -2.83 15.77
N LEU A 130 -4.71 -1.80 16.11
CA LEU A 130 -4.69 -1.15 17.44
C LEU A 130 -3.29 -0.74 17.91
N GLY A 131 -2.42 -0.33 16.97
CA GLY A 131 -1.05 0.08 17.27
C GLY A 131 -0.07 -1.06 17.53
N THR A 132 -0.47 -2.31 17.28
CA THR A 132 0.37 -3.50 17.38
C THR A 132 0.69 -4.07 15.99
N ASP A 133 1.63 -4.99 15.92
CA ASP A 133 2.00 -5.68 14.68
C ASP A 133 1.29 -7.04 14.50
N GLU A 134 0.21 -7.30 15.22
CA GLU A 134 -0.47 -8.59 15.23
C GLU A 134 -1.10 -8.98 13.89
N ASN A 135 -1.52 -7.99 13.10
CA ASN A 135 -2.03 -8.19 11.74
C ASN A 135 -0.93 -8.26 10.68
N ILE A 136 0.34 -8.00 11.04
CA ILE A 136 1.49 -8.14 10.15
C ILE A 136 1.97 -9.59 10.19
N ILE A 137 1.95 -10.28 9.06
CA ILE A 137 2.34 -11.68 8.97
C ILE A 137 3.82 -11.89 8.66
N CYS A 138 4.43 -10.90 7.98
CA CYS A 138 5.85 -10.99 7.60
C CYS A 138 6.39 -9.58 7.34
N ALA A 139 7.65 -9.35 7.70
CA ALA A 139 8.43 -8.19 7.28
C ALA A 139 9.82 -8.64 6.88
N VAL A 140 10.20 -8.43 5.62
CA VAL A 140 11.40 -8.98 5.00
C VAL A 140 12.13 -7.93 4.17
N ILE A 141 13.44 -7.85 4.35
CA ILE A 141 14.35 -7.05 3.53
C ILE A 141 14.92 -7.95 2.45
N ILE A 142 14.86 -7.50 1.20
CA ILE A 142 15.48 -8.16 0.05
C ILE A 142 16.50 -7.20 -0.53
N THR A 143 17.76 -7.63 -0.54
CA THR A 143 18.90 -6.86 -1.06
C THR A 143 19.31 -7.40 -2.43
N GLU A 144 18.96 -6.66 -3.47
CA GLU A 144 19.39 -6.87 -4.86
C GLU A 144 20.63 -6.00 -5.16
N PRO A 145 21.40 -6.26 -6.23
CA PRO A 145 22.65 -5.53 -6.51
C PRO A 145 22.56 -4.00 -6.57
N ASN A 146 21.38 -3.45 -6.89
CA ASN A 146 21.16 -2.01 -7.02
C ASN A 146 19.90 -1.51 -6.28
N ARG A 147 19.24 -2.39 -5.53
CA ARG A 147 17.99 -2.06 -4.84
C ARG A 147 17.93 -2.78 -3.51
N ARG A 148 17.38 -2.10 -2.53
CA ARG A 148 17.02 -2.71 -1.27
C ARG A 148 15.57 -2.36 -0.98
N ASN A 149 14.78 -3.37 -0.64
CA ASN A 149 13.37 -3.18 -0.38
C ASN A 149 12.97 -3.91 0.90
N LEU A 150 12.21 -3.21 1.74
CA LEU A 150 11.49 -3.85 2.84
C LEU A 150 10.05 -4.09 2.39
N PHE A 151 9.62 -5.33 2.49
CA PHE A 151 8.25 -5.76 2.23
C PHE A 151 7.58 -6.10 3.56
N VAL A 152 6.46 -5.45 3.86
CA VAL A 152 5.66 -5.67 5.07
C VAL A 152 4.29 -6.18 4.67
N TYR A 153 4.05 -7.47 4.85
CA TYR A 153 2.80 -8.16 4.50
C TYR A 153 1.84 -8.14 5.69
N TYR A 154 0.60 -7.71 5.47
CA TYR A 154 -0.38 -7.53 6.54
C TYR A 154 -1.82 -7.82 6.09
N LEU A 155 -2.66 -8.14 7.07
CA LEU A 155 -4.11 -8.25 6.87
C LEU A 155 -4.74 -6.86 6.98
N PRO A 156 -5.47 -6.38 5.97
CA PRO A 156 -6.19 -5.12 6.03
C PRO A 156 -7.48 -5.28 6.84
N ILE A 157 -7.35 -5.26 8.17
CA ILE A 157 -8.44 -5.45 9.13
C ILE A 157 -8.83 -4.14 9.79
N THR A 158 -10.11 -4.02 10.10
CA THR A 158 -10.67 -2.83 10.75
C THR A 158 -11.71 -3.21 11.80
N PRO A 159 -11.70 -2.57 13.00
CA PRO A 159 -12.73 -2.78 14.00
C PRO A 159 -14.05 -2.10 13.66
N LYS A 160 -14.03 -1.11 12.75
CA LYS A 160 -15.21 -0.33 12.36
C LYS A 160 -15.52 -0.50 10.89
N TRP A 161 -16.81 -0.62 10.56
CA TRP A 161 -17.26 -0.68 9.16
C TRP A 161 -18.72 -0.28 9.02
N LYS A 162 -19.12 0.10 7.81
CA LYS A 162 -20.53 0.29 7.45
C LYS A 162 -21.16 -1.03 7.03
N ALA A 163 -22.27 -1.39 7.62
CA ALA A 163 -23.05 -2.58 7.25
C ALA A 163 -24.41 -2.17 6.69
N LYS A 164 -24.83 -2.83 5.60
CA LYS A 164 -26.15 -2.64 5.01
C LYS A 164 -27.24 -2.94 6.04
N VAL A 165 -28.24 -2.09 6.14
CA VAL A 165 -29.44 -2.36 6.94
C VAL A 165 -30.39 -3.17 6.09
N MET A 166 -30.66 -4.41 6.49
CA MET A 166 -31.49 -5.34 5.74
C MET A 166 -32.90 -5.40 6.36
N SER A 167 -33.91 -5.48 5.51
CA SER A 167 -35.29 -5.78 5.89
C SER A 167 -35.38 -7.21 6.49
N LYS A 168 -36.44 -7.46 7.24
CA LYS A 168 -36.85 -8.83 7.61
C LYS A 168 -37.54 -9.55 6.44
N GLU A 169 -38.01 -8.79 5.47
CA GLU A 169 -38.67 -9.32 4.28
C GLU A 169 -37.64 -9.81 3.25
N LYS A 170 -38.02 -10.88 2.57
CA LYS A 170 -37.23 -11.44 1.48
C LYS A 170 -37.92 -11.16 0.16
N ASN A 171 -37.11 -10.96 -0.90
CA ASN A 171 -37.63 -10.94 -2.26
C ASN A 171 -38.06 -12.33 -2.73
N ASP A 172 -38.61 -12.43 -3.95
CA ASP A 172 -39.08 -13.68 -4.56
C ASP A 172 -37.98 -14.76 -4.68
N TYR A 173 -36.72 -14.36 -4.60
CA TYR A 173 -35.55 -15.25 -4.63
C TYR A 173 -35.02 -15.62 -3.24
N GLY A 174 -35.74 -15.27 -2.18
CA GLY A 174 -35.37 -15.56 -0.80
C GLY A 174 -34.24 -14.69 -0.23
N THR A 175 -33.82 -13.64 -0.95
CA THR A 175 -32.79 -12.70 -0.52
C THR A 175 -33.40 -11.57 0.30
N LEU A 176 -32.79 -11.21 1.42
CA LEU A 176 -33.21 -10.06 2.23
C LEU A 176 -33.05 -8.77 1.43
N LEU A 177 -34.07 -7.91 1.48
CA LEU A 177 -34.04 -6.60 0.84
C LEU A 177 -33.21 -5.61 1.68
N GLN A 178 -32.38 -4.81 1.02
CA GLN A 178 -31.72 -3.68 1.66
C GLN A 178 -32.73 -2.55 1.87
N LEU A 179 -32.77 -1.99 3.09
CA LEU A 179 -33.60 -0.84 3.37
C LEU A 179 -32.97 0.42 2.73
N THR A 180 -33.85 1.28 2.26
CA THR A 180 -33.51 2.61 1.73
C THR A 180 -34.10 3.69 2.64
N ASP A 181 -33.55 4.90 2.56
CA ASP A 181 -34.11 6.10 3.19
C ASP A 181 -35.30 6.67 2.37
N GLU A 182 -35.79 7.85 2.75
CA GLU A 182 -36.90 8.55 2.07
C GLU A 182 -36.56 8.97 0.65
N ASP A 183 -35.28 9.18 0.34
CA ASP A 183 -34.78 9.54 -0.98
C ASP A 183 -34.47 8.31 -1.87
N GLY A 184 -34.66 7.09 -1.34
CA GLY A 184 -34.40 5.83 -2.01
C GLY A 184 -32.94 5.35 -1.92
N GLU A 185 -32.10 6.06 -1.14
CA GLU A 185 -30.70 5.68 -0.97
C GLU A 185 -30.54 4.51 0.03
N PRO A 186 -29.57 3.62 -0.20
CA PRO A 186 -29.34 2.47 0.64
C PRO A 186 -28.95 2.85 2.08
N LEU A 187 -29.67 2.34 3.06
CA LEU A 187 -29.39 2.58 4.47
C LEU A 187 -28.20 1.73 4.95
N TYR A 188 -27.27 2.40 5.65
CA TYR A 188 -26.12 1.78 6.30
C TYR A 188 -26.12 2.10 7.80
N ARG A 189 -25.66 1.14 8.60
CA ARG A 189 -25.35 1.37 10.00
C ARG A 189 -23.88 1.15 10.29
N GLU A 190 -23.31 1.96 11.12
CA GLU A 190 -21.97 1.72 11.64
C GLU A 190 -21.97 0.53 12.57
N LYS A 191 -20.99 -0.32 12.41
CA LYS A 191 -20.66 -1.43 13.30
C LYS A 191 -19.25 -1.27 13.82
N GLU A 192 -19.07 -1.58 15.08
CA GLU A 192 -17.77 -1.67 15.71
C GLU A 192 -17.66 -3.01 16.43
N ASN A 193 -16.57 -3.72 16.20
CA ASN A 193 -16.26 -4.94 16.91
C ASN A 193 -14.74 -5.13 16.95
N ILE A 194 -14.16 -4.86 18.12
CA ILE A 194 -12.72 -4.98 18.36
C ILE A 194 -12.31 -6.45 18.46
N ASP A 195 -13.16 -7.27 19.10
CA ASP A 195 -12.86 -8.69 19.35
C ASP A 195 -13.01 -9.56 18.09
N SER A 196 -13.70 -9.03 17.08
CA SER A 196 -13.90 -9.73 15.81
C SER A 196 -13.93 -8.72 14.65
N PRO A 197 -12.75 -8.14 14.30
CA PRO A 197 -12.65 -7.10 13.27
C PRO A 197 -12.99 -7.64 11.88
N LEU A 198 -13.36 -6.73 11.00
CA LEU A 198 -13.62 -7.07 9.60
C LEU A 198 -12.32 -7.03 8.77
N LEU A 199 -12.03 -8.11 8.06
CA LEU A 199 -11.01 -8.13 7.02
C LEU A 199 -11.60 -7.56 5.73
N CYS A 200 -11.33 -6.31 5.45
CA CYS A 200 -11.85 -5.60 4.30
C CYS A 200 -10.96 -4.40 3.93
N ARG A 201 -10.28 -4.49 2.79
CA ARG A 201 -9.39 -3.46 2.28
C ARG A 201 -10.07 -2.09 2.14
N THR A 202 -11.26 -2.07 1.57
CA THR A 202 -11.99 -0.82 1.32
C THR A 202 -12.30 -0.07 2.62
N GLU A 203 -12.86 -0.77 3.62
CA GLU A 203 -13.16 -0.18 4.92
C GLU A 203 -11.88 0.20 5.68
N PHE A 204 -10.82 -0.61 5.55
CA PHE A 204 -9.52 -0.33 6.14
C PHE A 204 -8.94 1.00 5.67
N TRP A 205 -8.94 1.27 4.35
CA TRP A 205 -8.41 2.51 3.80
C TRP A 205 -9.39 3.68 3.91
N LYS A 206 -10.72 3.44 3.90
CA LYS A 206 -11.70 4.50 4.18
C LYS A 206 -11.45 5.16 5.55
N GLN A 207 -11.13 4.40 6.57
CA GLN A 207 -10.84 4.93 7.90
C GLN A 207 -9.50 5.70 7.99
N ARG A 208 -8.63 5.52 7.00
CA ARG A 208 -7.30 6.14 6.91
C ARG A 208 -7.22 7.28 5.90
N GLY A 209 -8.35 7.89 5.56
CA GLY A 209 -8.41 9.02 4.62
C GLY A 209 -9.06 8.70 3.27
N GLY A 210 -9.48 7.44 3.03
CA GLY A 210 -10.19 7.07 1.81
C GLY A 210 -9.36 7.35 0.54
N ILE A 211 -9.87 8.21 -0.33
CA ILE A 211 -9.25 8.54 -1.63
C ILE A 211 -7.85 9.17 -1.47
N THR A 212 -7.62 9.92 -0.39
CA THR A 212 -6.33 10.59 -0.14
C THR A 212 -5.34 9.72 0.61
N SER A 213 -5.77 8.57 1.16
CA SER A 213 -5.00 7.75 2.09
C SER A 213 -3.59 7.40 1.61
N PHE A 214 -3.42 7.09 0.31
CA PHE A 214 -2.10 6.78 -0.24
C PHE A 214 -1.22 8.02 -0.42
N SER A 215 -1.81 9.17 -0.77
CA SER A 215 -1.09 10.44 -0.80
C SER A 215 -0.61 10.84 0.56
N ASP A 216 -1.49 10.70 1.56
CA ASP A 216 -1.22 11.05 2.94
C ASP A 216 -0.16 10.09 3.52
N LEU A 217 -0.26 8.80 3.19
CA LEU A 217 0.76 7.80 3.55
C LEU A 217 2.14 8.15 2.98
N GLN A 218 2.21 8.56 1.71
CA GLN A 218 3.47 8.97 1.08
C GLN A 218 4.03 10.24 1.69
N GLU A 219 3.18 11.22 2.01
CA GLU A 219 3.57 12.47 2.64
C GLU A 219 4.10 12.23 4.05
N ASP A 220 3.37 11.44 4.83
CA ASP A 220 3.76 11.08 6.19
C ASP A 220 5.07 10.28 6.21
N PHE A 221 5.24 9.34 5.27
CA PHE A 221 6.48 8.58 5.12
C PHE A 221 7.66 9.50 4.82
N PHE A 222 7.47 10.44 3.90
CA PHE A 222 8.51 11.41 3.61
C PHE A 222 8.89 12.19 4.85
N LYS A 223 7.95 12.86 5.51
CA LYS A 223 8.20 13.73 6.67
C LYS A 223 8.74 12.97 7.89
N LYS A 224 8.17 11.80 8.19
CA LYS A 224 8.51 11.06 9.40
C LYS A 224 9.77 10.22 9.28
N VAL A 225 10.08 9.73 8.07
CA VAL A 225 11.14 8.76 7.84
C VAL A 225 12.17 9.27 6.85
N SER A 226 11.83 9.38 5.55
CA SER A 226 12.83 9.43 4.50
C SER A 226 13.57 10.77 4.37
N GLU A 227 12.95 11.88 4.73
CA GLU A 227 13.58 13.21 4.74
C GLU A 227 14.84 13.24 5.62
N LYS A 228 14.80 12.57 6.76
CA LYS A 228 15.93 12.47 7.72
C LYS A 228 17.15 11.76 7.15
N TYR A 229 16.96 10.99 6.08
CA TYR A 229 18.01 10.29 5.33
C TYR A 229 18.36 11.00 4.02
N GLY A 230 17.97 12.27 3.88
CA GLY A 230 18.31 13.10 2.74
C GLY A 230 17.55 12.78 1.47
N ALA A 231 16.42 12.08 1.58
CA ALA A 231 15.54 11.88 0.44
C ALA A 231 14.88 13.19 0.01
N VAL A 232 14.67 13.34 -1.29
CA VAL A 232 13.90 14.45 -1.86
C VAL A 232 12.48 13.96 -2.14
N ARG A 233 11.49 14.77 -1.78
CA ARG A 233 10.09 14.50 -2.09
C ARG A 233 9.88 14.59 -3.59
N GLY A 234 9.57 13.47 -4.23
CA GLY A 234 9.18 13.47 -5.63
C GLY A 234 7.87 14.25 -5.81
N LYS A 235 7.83 15.16 -6.77
CA LYS A 235 6.56 15.77 -7.17
C LYS A 235 5.68 14.68 -7.77
N SER A 236 4.42 14.60 -7.33
CA SER A 236 3.44 13.73 -7.98
C SER A 236 3.21 14.27 -9.39
N THR A 237 3.86 13.67 -10.37
CA THR A 237 3.81 14.10 -11.77
C THR A 237 2.77 13.33 -12.58
N SER A 238 1.86 12.62 -11.94
CA SER A 238 0.79 11.97 -12.68
C SER A 238 -0.26 13.01 -13.09
N PRO A 239 -0.25 13.50 -14.35
CA PRO A 239 -1.32 14.34 -14.88
C PRO A 239 -2.67 13.59 -14.83
N TYR A 240 -2.63 12.27 -14.82
CA TYR A 240 -3.80 11.39 -14.68
C TYR A 240 -4.50 11.56 -13.32
N ARG A 241 -3.76 11.84 -12.26
CA ARG A 241 -4.31 11.99 -10.91
C ARG A 241 -5.05 13.31 -10.72
N SER A 242 -4.53 14.42 -11.26
CA SER A 242 -5.21 15.70 -11.26
C SER A 242 -6.48 15.64 -12.10
N THR A 243 -6.41 15.02 -13.29
CA THR A 243 -7.55 14.85 -14.20
C THR A 243 -8.64 13.97 -13.59
N CYS A 244 -8.29 12.85 -12.95
CA CYS A 244 -9.27 12.01 -12.26
C CYS A 244 -9.91 12.70 -11.05
N LEU A 245 -9.14 13.45 -10.24
CA LEU A 245 -9.68 14.22 -9.11
C LEU A 245 -10.56 15.38 -9.58
N GLU A 246 -10.17 16.08 -10.64
CA GLU A 246 -10.97 17.14 -11.25
C GLU A 246 -12.22 16.59 -11.93
N GLN A 247 -12.14 15.47 -12.62
CA GLN A 247 -13.30 14.82 -13.21
C GLN A 247 -14.26 14.33 -12.13
N ARG A 248 -13.76 13.73 -11.03
CA ARG A 248 -14.60 13.34 -9.89
C ARG A 248 -15.28 14.55 -9.21
N LYS A 249 -14.56 15.66 -9.05
CA LYS A 249 -15.15 16.91 -8.55
C LYS A 249 -16.20 17.50 -9.50
N ARG A 250 -15.98 17.39 -10.83
CA ARG A 250 -16.92 17.92 -11.84
C ARG A 250 -18.18 17.09 -11.98
N PHE A 251 -18.08 15.78 -11.84
CA PHE A 251 -19.21 14.90 -12.18
C PHE A 251 -20.04 14.46 -10.98
N GLY A 252 -19.65 14.84 -9.74
CA GLY A 252 -20.47 14.63 -8.53
C GLY A 252 -20.97 13.19 -8.32
N ARG A 253 -20.52 12.24 -9.13
CA ARG A 253 -20.94 10.86 -9.14
C ARG A 253 -19.77 10.01 -8.69
N TYR A 254 -19.88 9.42 -7.60
CA TYR A 254 -19.35 8.15 -7.07
C TYR A 254 -19.38 8.22 -5.55
N GLU A 255 -20.59 8.35 -5.04
CA GLU A 255 -20.92 7.71 -3.79
C GLU A 255 -21.25 6.25 -4.14
N ASP A 256 -20.47 5.35 -3.55
CA ASP A 256 -20.79 3.93 -3.35
C ASP A 256 -20.86 2.94 -4.52
N ASP A 257 -20.28 3.19 -5.67
CA ASP A 257 -20.02 2.09 -6.59
C ASP A 257 -18.80 1.28 -6.10
N GLU A 258 -19.01 -0.02 -5.92
CA GLU A 258 -18.03 -1.10 -5.64
C GLU A 258 -16.95 -1.20 -6.72
N TYR A 259 -16.27 -0.10 -7.05
CA TYR A 259 -15.07 -0.17 -7.86
C TYR A 259 -13.89 -0.44 -6.94
N ASP A 260 -13.35 -1.65 -7.07
CA ASP A 260 -11.99 -1.94 -6.67
C ASP A 260 -11.11 -0.75 -7.06
N PHE A 261 -10.63 0.00 -6.05
CA PHE A 261 -9.63 1.02 -6.26
C PHE A 261 -8.36 0.30 -6.72
N ILE A 262 -8.21 0.17 -8.02
CA ILE A 262 -6.95 -0.20 -8.65
C ILE A 262 -6.07 1.05 -8.51
N PRO A 263 -5.00 1.02 -7.72
CA PRO A 263 -4.07 2.13 -7.72
C PRO A 263 -3.56 2.31 -9.16
N PRO A 264 -3.45 3.56 -9.67
CA PRO A 264 -3.13 3.84 -11.07
C PRO A 264 -1.69 3.54 -11.48
N PHE A 265 -1.00 2.64 -10.80
CA PHE A 265 0.37 2.23 -11.09
C PHE A 265 0.48 0.72 -11.04
N ASP A 266 0.03 0.09 -12.13
CA ASP A 266 0.60 -1.18 -12.56
C ASP A 266 1.73 -0.89 -13.58
N ASP A 267 2.68 -0.06 -13.20
CA ASP A 267 4.01 -0.03 -13.81
C ASP A 267 4.90 -1.05 -13.09
N SER A 268 4.35 -2.24 -12.86
CA SER A 268 5.14 -3.40 -12.51
C SER A 268 6.00 -3.76 -13.73
N PRO A 269 7.33 -3.73 -13.62
CA PRO A 269 8.20 -4.22 -14.68
C PRO A 269 8.13 -5.76 -14.85
N TYR A 270 7.17 -6.41 -14.22
CA TYR A 270 6.97 -7.86 -14.17
C TYR A 270 5.66 -8.29 -14.87
N ARG A 271 5.36 -7.74 -16.05
CA ARG A 271 4.52 -8.44 -17.01
C ARG A 271 5.40 -9.45 -17.75
N TYR A 272 5.43 -10.67 -17.27
CA TYR A 272 5.71 -11.88 -18.04
C TYR A 272 4.76 -12.98 -17.59
#